data_2028afe700906dac5d0a1a55ba14b7f0
#
_entry.id   2028afe700906dac5d0a1a55ba14b7f0
#
_cell.length_a   1.000
_cell.length_b   1.000
_cell.length_c   1.000
_cell.angle_alpha   90.00
_cell.angle_beta   90.00
_cell.angle_gamma   90.00
#
_symmetry.space_group_name_H-M   'P 1'
#
loop_
_entity.id
_entity.type
_entity.pdbx_description
1 polymer ?
#
loop_
_entity_poly.entity_id
_entity_poly.type
_entity_poly.pdbx_seq_one_letter_code
_entity_poly.pdbx_strand_id
1 'polypeptide(L)'
;MTEKPTESDEAPAHTHADEEITPDAAPDFTVYNKEGNPVRLSDMKGIPVVLNFWASWCPPCKAEMPDFDEIAKQYEGRVAFMMVNLTDGQSETLDSAKSFISSMGYTFPVYFDTTSEAAYAYGIQSIPTTFFIDAEGYFVAYYEGSMSGDTLLRGISMIYAEIQ
;
A
#
# COMPACT_ATOMS: atom_id res chain seq x y z
N MET A 1 -33.06 19.74 53.16
CA MET A 1 -32.06 18.72 52.84
C MET A 1 -32.31 18.25 51.47
N THR A 2 -31.61 18.83 50.57
CA THR A 2 -31.68 18.46 49.16
C THR A 2 -30.57 17.50 48.89
N GLU A 3 -30.92 16.27 48.67
CA GLU A 3 -29.98 15.34 48.10
C GLU A 3 -29.77 15.72 46.65
N LYS A 4 -28.57 16.05 46.37
CA LYS A 4 -28.10 16.19 45.03
C LYS A 4 -28.15 14.82 44.36
N PRO A 5 -28.87 14.65 43.25
CA PRO A 5 -28.71 13.46 42.47
C PRO A 5 -27.27 13.43 41.98
N THR A 6 -26.59 12.41 42.36
CA THR A 6 -25.32 12.09 41.70
C THR A 6 -25.66 11.78 40.28
N GLU A 7 -25.51 12.77 39.42
CA GLU A 7 -25.36 12.48 38.04
C GLU A 7 -24.15 11.56 37.93
N SER A 8 -24.40 10.29 37.73
CA SER A 8 -23.39 9.43 37.22
C SER A 8 -23.09 9.93 35.81
N ASP A 9 -22.00 10.60 35.69
CA ASP A 9 -21.43 10.95 34.43
C ASP A 9 -20.92 9.66 33.81
N GLU A 10 -21.84 8.79 33.49
CA GLU A 10 -21.55 7.66 32.64
C GLU A 10 -21.44 8.23 31.24
N ALA A 11 -20.20 8.52 30.85
CA ALA A 11 -19.88 8.53 29.46
C ALA A 11 -20.52 7.31 28.83
N PRO A 12 -21.26 7.47 27.73
CA PRO A 12 -21.85 6.31 27.07
C PRO A 12 -20.77 5.27 26.89
N ALA A 13 -20.96 4.17 27.56
CA ALA A 13 -20.06 3.03 27.36
C ALA A 13 -20.04 2.75 25.87
N HIS A 14 -18.95 3.07 25.27
CA HIS A 14 -18.69 2.59 23.94
C HIS A 14 -18.61 1.07 24.07
N THR A 15 -19.73 0.45 23.94
CA THR A 15 -19.79 -0.98 23.84
C THR A 15 -19.21 -1.31 22.46
N HIS A 16 -17.94 -1.60 22.45
CA HIS A 16 -17.24 -2.06 21.26
C HIS A 16 -17.86 -3.33 20.65
N ALA A 17 -18.87 -3.88 21.32
CA ALA A 17 -19.55 -5.10 20.88
C ALA A 17 -20.51 -4.87 19.71
N ASP A 18 -20.95 -3.63 19.47
CA ASP A 18 -21.87 -3.29 18.39
C ASP A 18 -21.25 -2.42 17.30
N GLU A 19 -19.97 -2.08 17.43
CA GLU A 19 -19.25 -1.50 16.30
C GLU A 19 -19.01 -2.62 15.30
N GLU A 20 -19.80 -2.63 14.25
CA GLU A 20 -19.37 -3.31 13.03
C GLU A 20 -17.96 -2.82 12.73
N ILE A 21 -17.00 -3.71 12.81
CA ILE A 21 -15.64 -3.41 12.36
C ILE A 21 -15.75 -3.17 10.87
N THR A 22 -16.09 -1.94 10.50
CA THR A 22 -15.99 -1.53 9.10
C THR A 22 -14.50 -1.49 8.79
N PRO A 23 -14.04 -2.28 7.81
CA PRO A 23 -12.65 -2.22 7.39
C PRO A 23 -12.30 -0.78 7.01
N ASP A 24 -11.11 -0.34 7.37
CA ASP A 24 -10.64 0.99 7.01
C ASP A 24 -10.48 1.10 5.50
N ALA A 25 -11.12 2.09 4.91
CA ALA A 25 -10.92 2.40 3.50
C ALA A 25 -9.48 2.88 3.30
N ALA A 26 -8.79 2.31 2.31
CA ALA A 26 -7.45 2.75 1.95
C ALA A 26 -7.52 4.19 1.40
N PRO A 27 -6.71 5.14 1.94
CA PRO A 27 -6.71 6.50 1.42
C PRO A 27 -6.39 6.55 -0.07
N ASP A 28 -7.15 7.33 -0.81
CA ASP A 28 -6.88 7.57 -2.22
C ASP A 28 -5.69 8.53 -2.37
N PHE A 29 -5.00 8.42 -3.49
CA PHE A 29 -3.87 9.29 -3.82
C PHE A 29 -3.69 9.31 -5.33
N THR A 30 -2.94 10.28 -5.80
CA THR A 30 -2.51 10.38 -7.19
C THR A 30 -0.99 10.21 -7.28
N VAL A 31 -0.57 9.30 -8.13
CA VAL A 31 0.84 9.11 -8.53
C VAL A 31 0.93 9.16 -10.05
N TYR A 32 2.14 9.04 -10.59
CA TYR A 32 2.36 9.19 -12.02
C TYR A 32 3.04 7.94 -12.58
N ASN A 33 2.58 7.47 -13.73
CA ASN A 33 3.18 6.31 -14.37
C ASN A 33 4.46 6.72 -15.14
N LYS A 34 5.06 5.77 -15.86
CA LYS A 34 6.31 6.01 -16.60
C LYS A 34 6.17 7.07 -17.68
N GLU A 35 4.97 7.22 -18.24
CA GLU A 35 4.67 8.21 -19.28
C GLU A 35 4.29 9.58 -18.69
N GLY A 36 4.26 9.70 -17.36
CA GLY A 36 3.89 10.94 -16.68
C GLY A 36 2.39 11.16 -16.53
N ASN A 37 1.57 10.15 -16.80
CA ASN A 37 0.12 10.24 -16.67
C ASN A 37 -0.30 9.98 -15.22
N PRO A 38 -1.28 10.76 -14.68
CA PRO A 38 -1.77 10.54 -13.32
C PRO A 38 -2.53 9.22 -13.22
N VAL A 39 -2.30 8.50 -12.12
CA VAL A 39 -3.00 7.27 -11.77
C VAL A 39 -3.38 7.36 -10.31
N ARG A 40 -4.62 7.03 -9.98
CA ARG A 40 -5.14 7.01 -8.63
C ARG A 40 -5.29 5.58 -8.12
N LEU A 41 -5.17 5.41 -6.81
CA LEU A 41 -5.51 4.12 -6.20
C LEU A 41 -6.95 3.73 -6.54
N SER A 42 -7.88 4.68 -6.52
CA SER A 42 -9.30 4.45 -6.83
C SER A 42 -9.52 3.96 -8.27
N ASP A 43 -8.59 4.16 -9.17
CA ASP A 43 -8.67 3.61 -10.53
C ASP A 43 -8.59 2.08 -10.54
N MET A 44 -8.08 1.49 -9.44
CA MET A 44 -7.92 0.04 -9.30
C MET A 44 -9.14 -0.65 -8.68
N LYS A 45 -10.23 0.07 -8.38
CA LYS A 45 -11.42 -0.54 -7.79
C LYS A 45 -11.90 -1.74 -8.60
N GLY A 46 -12.23 -2.82 -7.89
CA GLY A 46 -12.61 -4.07 -8.50
C GLY A 46 -11.47 -5.07 -8.62
N ILE A 47 -10.23 -4.65 -8.37
CA ILE A 47 -9.03 -5.49 -8.40
C ILE A 47 -8.30 -5.32 -7.07
N PRO A 48 -7.85 -6.42 -6.42
CA PRO A 48 -6.99 -6.29 -5.23
C PRO A 48 -5.66 -5.62 -5.59
N VAL A 49 -5.07 -4.92 -4.63
CA VAL A 49 -3.83 -4.15 -4.85
C VAL A 49 -2.76 -4.54 -3.85
N VAL A 50 -1.57 -4.80 -4.35
CA VAL A 50 -0.33 -4.82 -3.56
C VAL A 50 0.36 -3.47 -3.78
N LEU A 51 0.37 -2.65 -2.74
CA LEU A 51 0.93 -1.30 -2.78
C LEU A 51 2.25 -1.29 -2.03
N ASN A 52 3.34 -1.06 -2.73
CA ASN A 52 4.70 -1.06 -2.17
C ASN A 52 5.34 0.31 -2.33
N PHE A 53 5.96 0.81 -1.25
CA PHE A 53 6.74 2.05 -1.27
C PHE A 53 8.23 1.72 -1.25
N TRP A 54 8.99 2.29 -2.18
CA TRP A 54 10.40 1.94 -2.37
C TRP A 54 11.23 3.13 -2.87
N ALA A 55 12.56 2.98 -2.80
CA ALA A 55 13.52 3.90 -3.41
C ALA A 55 14.72 3.11 -3.94
N SER A 56 15.39 3.64 -4.94
CA SER A 56 16.52 2.96 -5.56
C SER A 56 17.76 2.92 -4.66
N TRP A 57 17.85 3.82 -3.68
CA TRP A 57 18.94 3.86 -2.71
C TRP A 57 18.72 2.94 -1.49
N CYS A 58 17.61 2.25 -1.43
CA CYS A 58 17.18 1.45 -0.29
C CYS A 58 17.54 -0.03 -0.50
N PRO A 59 18.58 -0.56 0.18
CA PRO A 59 18.97 -1.96 -0.02
C PRO A 59 17.90 -2.98 0.31
N PRO A 60 17.13 -2.87 1.42
CA PRO A 60 16.02 -3.81 1.66
C PRO A 60 14.93 -3.77 0.60
N CYS A 61 14.67 -2.60 0.03
CA CYS A 61 13.72 -2.47 -1.09
C CYS A 61 14.18 -3.27 -2.29
N LYS A 62 15.46 -3.16 -2.61
CA LYS A 62 16.04 -3.87 -3.76
C LYS A 62 16.07 -5.38 -3.55
N ALA A 63 16.27 -5.81 -2.31
CA ALA A 63 16.38 -7.22 -1.97
C ALA A 63 15.08 -7.99 -2.23
N GLU A 64 13.92 -7.38 -2.05
CA GLU A 64 12.62 -8.04 -2.27
C GLU A 64 12.13 -7.98 -3.71
N MET A 65 12.69 -7.11 -4.54
CA MET A 65 12.18 -6.86 -5.90
C MET A 65 12.16 -8.05 -6.82
N PRO A 66 13.14 -8.97 -6.83
CA PRO A 66 13.06 -10.14 -7.68
C PRO A 66 11.80 -10.98 -7.44
N ASP A 67 11.45 -11.20 -6.18
CA ASP A 67 10.23 -11.93 -5.82
C ASP A 67 8.97 -11.16 -6.20
N PHE A 68 8.97 -9.84 -5.97
CA PHE A 68 7.85 -9.00 -6.38
C PHE A 68 7.63 -9.05 -7.89
N ASP A 69 8.70 -9.01 -8.68
CA ASP A 69 8.59 -9.04 -10.13
C ASP A 69 8.05 -10.39 -10.64
N GLU A 70 8.55 -11.48 -10.10
CA GLU A 70 8.08 -12.82 -10.46
C GLU A 70 6.62 -13.02 -10.09
N ILE A 71 6.25 -12.65 -8.87
CA ILE A 71 4.89 -12.84 -8.37
C ILE A 71 3.91 -11.89 -9.07
N ALA A 72 4.32 -10.66 -9.37
CA ALA A 72 3.50 -9.74 -10.15
C ALA A 72 3.13 -10.31 -11.52
N LYS A 73 4.07 -10.99 -12.18
CA LYS A 73 3.80 -11.67 -13.46
C LYS A 73 2.77 -12.78 -13.29
N GLN A 74 2.85 -13.56 -12.22
CA GLN A 74 1.92 -14.66 -11.95
C GLN A 74 0.48 -14.17 -11.78
N TYR A 75 0.32 -12.98 -11.20
CA TYR A 75 -1.00 -12.42 -10.87
C TYR A 75 -1.45 -11.32 -11.84
N GLU A 76 -0.75 -11.15 -12.95
CA GLU A 76 -1.10 -10.14 -13.95
C GLU A 76 -2.57 -10.27 -14.37
N GLY A 77 -3.31 -9.15 -14.34
CA GLY A 77 -4.74 -9.12 -14.63
C GLY A 77 -5.65 -9.55 -13.48
N ARG A 78 -5.10 -10.07 -12.38
CA ARG A 78 -5.88 -10.54 -11.22
C ARG A 78 -5.60 -9.73 -9.96
N VAL A 79 -4.36 -9.33 -9.77
CA VAL A 79 -3.93 -8.46 -8.66
C VAL A 79 -3.10 -7.34 -9.27
N ALA A 80 -3.43 -6.10 -8.92
CA ALA A 80 -2.66 -4.94 -9.37
C ALA A 80 -1.48 -4.72 -8.42
N PHE A 81 -0.27 -4.67 -8.95
CA PHE A 81 0.90 -4.25 -8.21
C PHE A 81 1.12 -2.77 -8.47
N MET A 82 1.21 -1.99 -7.40
CA MET A 82 1.59 -0.58 -7.47
C MET A 82 2.91 -0.39 -6.73
N MET A 83 3.99 -0.40 -7.48
CA MET A 83 5.34 -0.18 -6.93
C MET A 83 5.63 1.31 -6.97
N VAL A 84 5.34 1.99 -5.85
CA VAL A 84 5.37 3.45 -5.74
C VAL A 84 6.73 3.91 -5.26
N ASN A 85 7.45 4.60 -6.12
CA ASN A 85 8.74 5.18 -5.81
C ASN A 85 8.58 6.50 -5.05
N LEU A 86 9.35 6.67 -3.98
CA LEU A 86 9.41 7.93 -3.23
C LEU A 86 10.31 8.92 -3.97
N THR A 87 9.74 9.59 -4.94
CA THR A 87 10.44 10.52 -5.84
C THR A 87 10.44 11.92 -5.23
N ASP A 88 11.25 12.11 -4.18
CA ASP A 88 11.29 13.35 -3.42
C ASP A 88 12.05 14.50 -4.12
N GLY A 89 12.74 14.18 -5.19
CA GLY A 89 13.54 15.16 -5.95
C GLY A 89 14.90 15.48 -5.34
N GLN A 90 15.23 14.86 -4.21
CA GLN A 90 16.51 15.03 -3.50
C GLN A 90 17.28 13.73 -3.39
N SER A 91 16.82 12.83 -2.53
CA SER A 91 17.41 11.49 -2.37
C SER A 91 17.10 10.57 -3.54
N GLU A 92 15.95 10.78 -4.16
CA GLU A 92 15.49 10.01 -5.31
C GLU A 92 14.91 10.94 -6.35
N THR A 93 15.45 10.90 -7.55
CA THR A 93 14.92 11.64 -8.69
C THR A 93 14.15 10.69 -9.60
N LEU A 94 13.33 11.26 -10.48
CA LEU A 94 12.63 10.50 -11.50
C LEU A 94 13.62 9.70 -12.38
N ASP A 95 14.72 10.35 -12.77
CA ASP A 95 15.75 9.72 -13.60
C ASP A 95 16.46 8.58 -12.88
N SER A 96 16.83 8.75 -11.61
CA SER A 96 17.51 7.69 -10.86
C SER A 96 16.61 6.48 -10.66
N ALA A 97 15.32 6.71 -10.38
CA ALA A 97 14.36 5.63 -10.20
C ALA A 97 14.12 4.88 -11.50
N LYS A 98 13.89 5.58 -12.60
CA LYS A 98 13.67 4.99 -13.92
C LYS A 98 14.91 4.21 -14.40
N SER A 99 16.09 4.78 -14.21
CA SER A 99 17.35 4.13 -14.59
C SER A 99 17.56 2.82 -13.83
N PHE A 100 17.25 2.83 -12.54
CA PHE A 100 17.36 1.62 -11.73
C PHE A 100 16.45 0.52 -12.25
N ILE A 101 15.15 0.81 -12.42
CA ILE A 101 14.18 -0.20 -12.92
C ILE A 101 14.57 -0.72 -14.29
N SER A 102 15.00 0.17 -15.19
CA SER A 102 15.43 -0.20 -16.53
C SER A 102 16.67 -1.11 -16.50
N SER A 103 17.65 -0.77 -15.64
CA SER A 103 18.88 -1.57 -15.53
C SER A 103 18.64 -2.97 -14.97
N MET A 104 17.63 -3.13 -14.11
CA MET A 104 17.29 -4.43 -13.53
C MET A 104 16.35 -5.26 -14.41
N GLY A 105 15.70 -4.65 -15.38
CA GLY A 105 14.77 -5.34 -16.27
C GLY A 105 13.46 -5.75 -15.62
N TYR A 106 13.07 -5.12 -14.53
CA TYR A 106 11.80 -5.41 -13.86
C TYR A 106 10.61 -4.96 -14.69
N THR A 107 9.54 -5.76 -14.69
CA THR A 107 8.34 -5.52 -15.50
C THR A 107 7.11 -5.20 -14.66
N PHE A 108 7.20 -5.25 -13.32
CA PHE A 108 6.07 -4.84 -12.48
C PHE A 108 5.72 -3.37 -12.72
N PRO A 109 4.44 -2.99 -12.53
CA PRO A 109 4.03 -1.60 -12.71
C PRO A 109 4.71 -0.67 -11.69
N VAL A 110 5.32 0.39 -12.18
CA VAL A 110 6.03 1.38 -11.35
C VAL A 110 5.34 2.73 -11.46
N TYR A 111 5.18 3.37 -10.32
CA TYR A 111 4.58 4.72 -10.22
C TYR A 111 5.51 5.61 -9.42
N PHE A 112 5.40 6.91 -9.66
CA PHE A 112 6.29 7.90 -9.07
C PHE A 112 5.46 8.88 -8.25
N ASP A 113 5.78 8.97 -6.95
CA ASP A 113 5.11 9.86 -6.00
C ASP A 113 5.85 11.20 -5.93
N THR A 114 5.81 11.94 -7.04
CA THR A 114 6.58 13.18 -7.20
C THR A 114 6.08 14.33 -6.33
N THR A 115 4.87 14.24 -5.83
CA THR A 115 4.27 15.24 -4.93
C THR A 115 4.27 14.81 -3.47
N SER A 116 4.74 13.60 -3.18
CA SER A 116 4.70 12.95 -1.86
C SER A 116 3.28 12.75 -1.30
N GLU A 117 2.28 12.83 -2.15
CA GLU A 117 0.87 12.69 -1.74
C GLU A 117 0.59 11.29 -1.18
N ALA A 118 1.06 10.25 -1.87
CA ALA A 118 0.83 8.87 -1.42
C ALA A 118 1.60 8.57 -0.14
N ALA A 119 2.86 8.95 -0.06
CA ALA A 119 3.68 8.75 1.13
C ALA A 119 3.08 9.45 2.35
N TYR A 120 2.57 10.66 2.17
CA TYR A 120 1.93 11.42 3.24
C TYR A 120 0.61 10.78 3.67
N ALA A 121 -0.23 10.40 2.71
CA ALA A 121 -1.54 9.79 3.00
C ALA A 121 -1.40 8.48 3.80
N TYR A 122 -0.33 7.73 3.56
CA TYR A 122 -0.06 6.44 4.20
C TYR A 122 0.90 6.54 5.37
N GLY A 123 1.34 7.75 5.73
CA GLY A 123 2.22 7.97 6.87
C GLY A 123 3.53 7.21 6.78
N ILE A 124 4.12 7.14 5.58
CA ILE A 124 5.33 6.35 5.35
C ILE A 124 6.50 6.98 6.10
N GLN A 125 7.09 6.22 7.04
CA GLN A 125 8.26 6.63 7.81
C GLN A 125 9.49 5.76 7.53
N SER A 126 9.25 4.56 7.04
CA SER A 126 10.31 3.63 6.69
C SER A 126 9.95 2.89 5.40
N ILE A 127 10.96 2.46 4.68
CA ILE A 127 10.80 1.68 3.44
C ILE A 127 11.71 0.45 3.46
N PRO A 128 11.30 -0.63 2.82
CA PRO A 128 10.04 -0.79 2.11
C PRO A 128 8.86 -0.98 3.07
N THR A 129 7.70 -0.50 2.68
CA THR A 129 6.43 -0.82 3.36
C THR A 129 5.42 -1.24 2.30
N THR A 130 4.72 -2.33 2.57
CA THR A 130 3.79 -2.92 1.62
C THR A 130 2.41 -3.03 2.26
N PHE A 131 1.40 -2.57 1.54
CA PHE A 131 -0.01 -2.65 1.95
C PHE A 131 -0.76 -3.60 1.05
N PHE A 132 -1.64 -4.40 1.65
CA PHE A 132 -2.52 -5.32 0.95
C PHE A 132 -3.93 -4.78 1.04
N ILE A 133 -4.51 -4.47 -0.12
CA ILE A 133 -5.81 -3.79 -0.26
C ILE A 133 -6.73 -4.70 -1.06
N ASP A 134 -7.95 -4.92 -0.55
CA ASP A 134 -8.89 -5.80 -1.25
C ASP A 134 -9.54 -5.12 -2.46
N ALA A 135 -10.32 -5.87 -3.21
CA ALA A 135 -10.96 -5.38 -4.44
C ALA A 135 -11.96 -4.24 -4.20
N GLU A 136 -12.48 -4.13 -2.99
CA GLU A 136 -13.40 -3.06 -2.59
C GLU A 136 -12.68 -1.79 -2.12
N GLY A 137 -11.35 -1.84 -1.99
CA GLY A 137 -10.53 -0.69 -1.60
C GLY A 137 -10.30 -0.57 -0.10
N TYR A 138 -10.41 -1.65 0.65
CA TYR A 138 -10.17 -1.65 2.09
C TYR A 138 -8.81 -2.24 2.45
N PHE A 139 -8.19 -1.70 3.49
CA PHE A 139 -6.98 -2.28 4.07
C PHE A 139 -7.26 -3.65 4.66
N VAL A 140 -6.42 -4.60 4.35
CA VAL A 140 -6.48 -5.95 4.93
C VAL A 140 -5.24 -6.22 5.79
N ALA A 141 -4.06 -5.85 5.32
CA ALA A 141 -2.81 -6.06 6.04
C ALA A 141 -1.73 -5.10 5.54
N TYR A 142 -0.68 -4.95 6.32
CA TYR A 142 0.54 -4.27 5.87
C TYR A 142 1.77 -4.94 6.46
N TYR A 143 2.91 -4.68 5.85
CA TYR A 143 4.18 -5.25 6.28
C TYR A 143 5.28 -4.19 6.13
N GLU A 144 6.00 -3.92 7.22
CA GLU A 144 7.15 -3.02 7.23
C GLU A 144 8.42 -3.82 7.07
N GLY A 145 9.30 -3.38 6.16
CA GLY A 145 10.55 -4.04 5.89
C GLY A 145 10.50 -4.98 4.69
N SER A 146 11.64 -5.55 4.36
CA SER A 146 11.77 -6.51 3.27
C SER A 146 11.05 -7.81 3.59
N MET A 147 10.31 -8.35 2.62
CA MET A 147 9.59 -9.60 2.80
C MET A 147 10.04 -10.65 1.78
N SER A 148 9.90 -11.92 2.16
CA SER A 148 10.13 -13.04 1.25
C SER A 148 8.95 -13.20 0.30
N GLY A 149 9.17 -13.95 -0.79
CA GLY A 149 8.09 -14.32 -1.70
C GLY A 149 6.95 -15.06 -1.01
N ASP A 150 7.26 -15.94 -0.05
CA ASP A 150 6.24 -16.66 0.71
C ASP A 150 5.35 -15.72 1.54
N THR A 151 5.95 -14.70 2.15
CA THR A 151 5.20 -13.69 2.89
C THR A 151 4.32 -12.86 1.95
N LEU A 152 4.85 -12.49 0.80
CA LEU A 152 4.08 -11.78 -0.23
C LEU A 152 2.88 -12.60 -0.71
N LEU A 153 3.08 -13.89 -0.97
CA LEU A 153 1.99 -14.78 -1.38
C LEU A 153 0.92 -14.93 -0.30
N ARG A 154 1.33 -14.97 0.98
CA ARG A 154 0.37 -14.99 2.09
C ARG A 154 -0.47 -13.71 2.15
N GLY A 155 0.15 -12.56 1.95
CA GLY A 155 -0.57 -11.29 1.87
C GLY A 155 -1.55 -11.27 0.72
N ILE A 156 -1.15 -11.75 -0.44
CA ILE A 156 -2.03 -11.83 -1.61
C ILE A 156 -3.21 -12.76 -1.33
N SER A 157 -3.00 -13.88 -0.65
CA SER A 157 -4.09 -14.81 -0.31
C SER A 157 -5.17 -14.18 0.57
N MET A 158 -4.84 -13.11 1.28
CA MET A 158 -5.79 -12.39 2.12
C MET A 158 -6.68 -11.44 1.32
N ILE A 159 -6.25 -11.02 0.14
CA ILE A 159 -6.97 -10.03 -0.70
C ILE A 159 -7.50 -10.63 -2.00
N TYR A 160 -7.05 -11.80 -2.36
CA TYR A 160 -7.44 -12.48 -3.60
C TYR A 160 -7.63 -13.97 -3.33
N ALA A 161 -8.83 -14.46 -3.63
CA ALA A 161 -9.12 -15.89 -3.57
C ALA A 161 -9.12 -16.44 -4.99
N GLU A 162 -8.28 -17.44 -5.24
CA GLU A 162 -8.38 -18.21 -6.49
C GLU A 162 -9.67 -19.02 -6.47
N ILE A 163 -10.54 -18.74 -7.45
CA ILE A 163 -11.72 -19.57 -7.65
C ILE A 163 -11.25 -20.81 -8.42
N GLN A 164 -11.24 -21.93 -7.72
CA GLN A 164 -11.04 -23.23 -8.36
C GLN A 164 -12.33 -23.69 -9.02
#